data_f5c66df0f4ccc90e2acddd4d13ffe297
#
_entry.id   f5c66df0f4ccc90e2acddd4d13ffe297
#
_cell.length_a   1.000
_cell.length_b   1.000
_cell.length_c   1.000
_cell.angle_alpha   90.00
_cell.angle_beta   90.00
_cell.angle_gamma   90.00
#
_symmetry.space_group_name_H-M   'P 1'
#
loop_
_entity.id
_entity.type
_entity.pdbx_description
1 polymer ?
#
loop_
_entity_poly.entity_id
_entity_poly.type
_entity_poly.pdbx_seq_one_letter_code
_entity_poly.pdbx_strand_id
1 'polypeptide(L)'
;MKKANRFRLKPDEIELIKQHRGTTLENINGNTALDIHLLERGIDKKDVVSVKHWQNMGGELRFSVVTKQDKGIDEDGLFNRLNEFIENHAPVYPKINHVKGRHLLVINPADIHIGKYAESEETGEDYNIPIAVSRVVEGVQGLINKSKGFTIDKVLFCIGNDILHVDNVYNTTTKGTPQDCDGKWWEHYEVALQLYVKCVEMLREIAPVDCVHSMSNHDYQSGFHLAHALKGWFRNCDDVFVEAGVSHRKYYQYGNNLIGLEHGDGAKMDNLPMLMAQEKPHEWANTKFR
;
A
#
# COMPACT_ATOMS: atom_id res chain seq x y z
N MET A 1 25.39 -12.32 15.96
CA MET A 1 25.41 -13.59 15.20
C MET A 1 25.47 -14.76 16.18
N LYS A 2 24.34 -15.36 16.53
CA LYS A 2 24.31 -16.63 17.27
C LYS A 2 24.56 -17.74 16.27
N LYS A 3 25.62 -18.54 16.53
CA LYS A 3 25.94 -19.71 15.70
C LYS A 3 24.78 -20.69 15.76
N ALA A 4 24.23 -21.01 14.57
CA ALA A 4 23.30 -22.11 14.43
C ALA A 4 23.99 -23.38 14.96
N ASN A 5 23.41 -24.01 16.00
CA ASN A 5 23.83 -25.33 16.46
C ASN A 5 23.54 -26.30 15.29
N ARG A 6 24.61 -26.68 14.56
CA ARG A 6 24.55 -27.78 13.62
C ARG A 6 24.38 -29.06 14.42
N PHE A 7 23.19 -29.62 14.37
CA PHE A 7 22.89 -30.94 14.87
C PHE A 7 23.87 -31.95 14.21
N ARG A 8 24.74 -32.57 14.97
CA ARG A 8 25.62 -33.65 14.48
C ARG A 8 25.04 -34.96 14.97
N LEU A 9 24.57 -35.77 14.03
CA LEU A 9 24.21 -37.16 14.30
C LEU A 9 25.39 -37.91 14.91
N LYS A 10 25.14 -38.76 15.90
CA LYS A 10 26.11 -39.66 16.44
C LYS A 10 26.45 -40.77 15.46
N PRO A 11 27.63 -41.40 15.56
CA PRO A 11 28.03 -42.47 14.62
C PRO A 11 27.05 -43.65 14.56
N ASP A 12 26.46 -44.04 15.68
CA ASP A 12 25.43 -45.07 15.81
C ASP A 12 24.11 -44.68 15.11
N GLU A 13 23.73 -43.40 15.17
CA GLU A 13 22.56 -42.85 14.50
C GLU A 13 22.75 -42.80 12.97
N ILE A 14 23.98 -42.48 12.55
CA ILE A 14 24.35 -42.50 11.12
C ILE A 14 24.29 -43.93 10.56
N GLU A 15 24.77 -44.91 11.37
CA GLU A 15 24.77 -46.31 10.99
C GLU A 15 23.34 -46.85 10.89
N LEU A 16 22.45 -46.47 11.81
CA LEU A 16 21.01 -46.84 11.76
C LEU A 16 20.31 -46.32 10.51
N ILE A 17 20.58 -45.08 10.13
CA ILE A 17 20.06 -44.46 8.89
C ILE A 17 20.61 -45.20 7.67
N LYS A 18 21.87 -45.56 7.64
CA LYS A 18 22.51 -46.27 6.52
C LYS A 18 21.96 -47.69 6.34
N GLN A 19 21.76 -48.43 7.45
CA GLN A 19 21.25 -49.77 7.42
C GLN A 19 19.83 -49.88 6.86
N HIS A 20 19.05 -48.80 7.00
CA HIS A 20 17.63 -48.79 6.55
C HIS A 20 17.41 -47.99 5.25
N ARG A 21 18.46 -47.45 4.65
CA ARG A 21 18.40 -46.72 3.40
C ARG A 21 18.13 -47.65 2.23
N GLY A 22 16.94 -47.54 1.63
CA GLY A 22 16.52 -48.37 0.48
C GLY A 22 15.75 -49.66 0.86
N THR A 23 15.45 -49.86 2.15
CA THR A 23 14.58 -50.95 2.60
C THR A 23 13.11 -50.50 2.49
N THR A 24 12.28 -51.28 1.82
CA THR A 24 10.81 -51.04 1.84
C THR A 24 10.29 -51.22 3.25
N LEU A 25 9.52 -50.24 3.74
CA LEU A 25 9.04 -50.13 5.13
C LEU A 25 8.16 -51.29 5.61
N GLU A 26 7.86 -52.26 4.75
CA GLU A 26 7.10 -53.49 5.09
C GLU A 26 7.81 -54.38 6.12
N ASN A 27 9.13 -54.24 6.31
CA ASN A 27 9.96 -55.02 7.21
C ASN A 27 10.51 -54.25 8.42
N ILE A 28 10.14 -52.98 8.59
CA ILE A 28 10.61 -52.14 9.69
C ILE A 28 9.49 -51.97 10.71
N ASN A 29 9.74 -52.34 11.98
CA ASN A 29 8.82 -52.02 13.07
C ASN A 29 8.47 -50.54 13.05
N GLY A 30 7.19 -50.17 13.14
CA GLY A 30 6.70 -48.79 13.06
C GLY A 30 7.39 -47.83 14.02
N ASN A 31 7.87 -48.32 15.19
CA ASN A 31 8.67 -47.54 16.11
C ASN A 31 10.07 -47.20 15.55
N THR A 32 10.66 -48.12 14.81
CA THR A 32 11.99 -47.89 14.18
C THR A 32 11.88 -46.88 13.03
N ALA A 33 10.79 -46.94 12.24
CA ALA A 33 10.54 -46.01 11.16
C ALA A 33 10.33 -44.56 11.70
N LEU A 34 9.66 -44.42 12.82
CA LEU A 34 9.48 -43.17 13.49
C LEU A 34 10.82 -42.62 14.01
N ASP A 35 11.63 -43.49 14.64
CA ASP A 35 12.94 -43.09 15.18
C ASP A 35 13.87 -42.60 14.07
N ILE A 36 13.88 -43.28 12.92
CA ILE A 36 14.63 -42.83 11.73
C ILE A 36 14.12 -41.45 11.26
N HIS A 37 12.82 -41.26 11.18
CA HIS A 37 12.18 -40.01 10.75
C HIS A 37 12.51 -38.84 11.69
N LEU A 38 12.53 -39.08 13.00
CA LEU A 38 12.92 -38.08 13.99
C LEU A 38 14.40 -37.72 13.89
N LEU A 39 15.28 -38.76 13.75
CA LEU A 39 16.72 -38.57 13.60
C LEU A 39 17.08 -37.77 12.34
N GLU A 40 16.48 -38.10 11.20
CA GLU A 40 16.71 -37.38 9.94
C GLU A 40 16.37 -35.89 10.03
N ARG A 41 15.38 -35.53 10.88
CA ARG A 41 14.94 -34.15 11.11
C ARG A 41 15.55 -33.48 12.31
N GLY A 42 16.40 -34.16 13.06
CA GLY A 42 17.03 -33.61 14.27
C GLY A 42 16.04 -33.35 15.41
N ILE A 43 14.96 -34.12 15.47
CA ILE A 43 13.94 -34.02 16.53
C ILE A 43 14.27 -34.96 17.65
N ASP A 44 14.41 -34.46 18.87
CA ASP A 44 14.59 -35.30 20.08
C ASP A 44 13.23 -35.93 20.46
N LYS A 45 13.20 -37.23 20.65
CA LYS A 45 11.99 -38.01 21.00
C LYS A 45 11.29 -37.49 22.26
N LYS A 46 12.04 -36.92 23.20
CA LYS A 46 11.48 -36.30 24.43
C LYS A 46 10.69 -35.03 24.18
N ASP A 47 10.91 -34.40 23.02
CA ASP A 47 10.22 -33.17 22.62
C ASP A 47 8.94 -33.46 21.78
N VAL A 48 8.70 -34.71 21.44
CA VAL A 48 7.51 -35.14 20.66
C VAL A 48 6.29 -35.11 21.57
N VAL A 49 5.27 -34.35 21.17
CA VAL A 49 3.97 -34.26 21.87
C VAL A 49 2.95 -35.23 21.25
N SER A 50 2.92 -35.29 19.94
CA SER A 50 2.01 -36.20 19.24
C SER A 50 2.58 -36.62 17.89
N VAL A 51 2.21 -37.79 17.42
CA VAL A 51 2.57 -38.33 16.12
C VAL A 51 1.33 -38.84 15.43
N LYS A 52 1.12 -38.44 14.18
CA LYS A 52 0.17 -39.06 13.26
C LYS A 52 0.97 -39.73 12.17
N HIS A 53 0.56 -40.92 11.77
CA HIS A 53 1.18 -41.65 10.67
C HIS A 53 0.10 -42.18 9.70
N TRP A 54 0.50 -42.30 8.46
CA TRP A 54 -0.34 -42.89 7.40
C TRP A 54 0.55 -43.50 6.32
N GLN A 55 0.02 -44.41 5.53
CA GLN A 55 0.68 -44.91 4.33
C GLN A 55 0.17 -44.17 3.09
N ASN A 56 1.09 -43.82 2.19
CA ASN A 56 0.75 -43.31 0.88
C ASN A 56 0.32 -44.50 -0.04
N MET A 57 -0.14 -44.17 -1.26
CA MET A 57 -0.55 -45.20 -2.24
C MET A 57 0.60 -46.10 -2.70
N GLY A 58 1.85 -45.77 -2.44
CA GLY A 58 3.03 -46.59 -2.69
C GLY A 58 3.50 -47.42 -1.48
N GLY A 59 2.73 -47.47 -0.38
CA GLY A 59 3.05 -48.24 0.82
C GLY A 59 4.06 -47.58 1.75
N GLU A 60 4.55 -46.33 1.46
CA GLU A 60 5.48 -45.63 2.31
C GLU A 60 4.81 -45.03 3.55
N LEU A 61 5.39 -45.25 4.73
CA LEU A 61 4.97 -44.61 5.96
C LEU A 61 5.35 -43.13 5.95
N ARG A 62 4.38 -42.26 6.25
CA ARG A 62 4.53 -40.85 6.43
C ARG A 62 4.17 -40.45 7.86
N PHE A 63 4.87 -39.46 8.39
CA PHE A 63 4.67 -38.99 9.76
C PHE A 63 4.42 -37.49 9.77
N SER A 64 3.51 -37.10 10.66
CA SER A 64 3.36 -35.70 11.11
C SER A 64 3.66 -35.67 12.60
N VAL A 65 4.69 -34.95 12.99
CA VAL A 65 5.19 -34.90 14.35
C VAL A 65 4.97 -33.51 14.91
N VAL A 66 4.30 -33.42 16.06
CA VAL A 66 4.17 -32.17 16.83
C VAL A 66 5.15 -32.22 17.98
N THR A 67 5.98 -31.19 18.09
CA THR A 67 7.00 -31.10 19.15
C THR A 67 6.63 -30.05 20.20
N LYS A 68 7.21 -30.16 21.39
CA LYS A 68 7.04 -29.17 22.46
C LYS A 68 7.56 -27.76 22.11
N GLN A 69 8.40 -27.66 21.07
CA GLN A 69 8.89 -26.37 20.55
C GLN A 69 7.93 -25.72 19.56
N ASP A 70 6.92 -26.43 19.08
CA ASP A 70 5.74 -25.83 18.43
C ASP A 70 4.87 -25.11 19.49
N LYS A 71 5.47 -24.21 20.26
CA LYS A 71 4.73 -23.04 20.71
C LYS A 71 4.26 -22.39 19.45
N GLY A 72 2.93 -22.30 19.29
CA GLY A 72 2.31 -21.68 18.12
C GLY A 72 3.09 -20.43 17.70
N ILE A 73 3.04 -20.11 16.43
CA ILE A 73 3.75 -18.93 15.89
C ILE A 73 3.60 -17.83 16.92
N ASP A 74 4.72 -17.32 17.41
CA ASP A 74 4.72 -16.10 18.23
C ASP A 74 4.21 -14.98 17.33
N GLU A 75 2.88 -14.83 17.30
CA GLU A 75 2.19 -13.89 16.41
C GLU A 75 2.65 -12.46 16.68
N ASP A 76 2.84 -12.11 17.95
CA ASP A 76 3.33 -10.79 18.34
C ASP A 76 4.78 -10.58 17.88
N GLY A 77 5.63 -11.57 18.07
CA GLY A 77 7.02 -11.51 17.62
C GLY A 77 7.16 -11.54 16.09
N LEU A 78 6.27 -12.23 15.38
CA LEU A 78 6.21 -12.18 13.91
C LEU A 78 5.73 -10.81 13.44
N PHE A 79 4.66 -10.29 14.04
CA PHE A 79 4.11 -8.97 13.73
C PHE A 79 5.13 -7.86 13.97
N ASN A 80 5.84 -7.91 15.08
CA ASN A 80 6.90 -6.94 15.40
C ASN A 80 8.05 -7.01 14.38
N ARG A 81 8.49 -8.20 13.99
CA ARG A 81 9.54 -8.36 12.96
C ARG A 81 9.08 -7.89 11.58
N LEU A 82 7.80 -8.13 11.23
CA LEU A 82 7.23 -7.64 9.96
C LEU A 82 7.13 -6.11 9.96
N ASN A 83 6.67 -5.51 11.07
CA ASN A 83 6.62 -4.06 11.20
C ASN A 83 8.02 -3.44 11.14
N GLU A 84 8.99 -3.97 11.86
CA GLU A 84 10.39 -3.52 11.82
C GLU A 84 10.98 -3.65 10.40
N PHE A 85 10.68 -4.75 9.68
CA PHE A 85 11.09 -4.93 8.29
C PHE A 85 10.45 -3.88 7.38
N ILE A 86 9.14 -3.65 7.53
CA ILE A 86 8.39 -2.67 6.76
C ILE A 86 8.92 -1.26 7.03
N GLU A 87 9.14 -0.87 8.28
CA GLU A 87 9.67 0.43 8.67
C GLU A 87 11.06 0.69 8.08
N ASN A 88 11.94 -0.31 8.09
CA ASN A 88 13.28 -0.19 7.56
C ASN A 88 13.38 -0.12 6.03
N HIS A 89 12.28 -0.38 5.29
CA HIS A 89 12.26 -0.40 3.83
C HIS A 89 11.50 0.78 3.20
N ALA A 90 10.98 1.72 4.00
CA ALA A 90 10.46 2.97 3.45
C ALA A 90 11.60 3.93 3.11
N PRO A 91 11.43 4.76 2.09
CA PRO A 91 12.36 5.86 1.83
C PRO A 91 12.48 6.75 3.08
N VAL A 92 13.72 7.13 3.40
CA VAL A 92 14.00 8.09 4.48
C VAL A 92 14.23 9.44 3.83
N TYR A 93 13.40 10.39 4.18
CA TYR A 93 13.51 11.76 3.70
C TYR A 93 14.27 12.63 4.71
N PRO A 94 15.20 13.49 4.25
CA PRO A 94 15.84 14.45 5.14
C PRO A 94 14.79 15.44 5.66
N LYS A 95 14.93 15.84 6.92
CA LYS A 95 14.07 16.85 7.52
C LYS A 95 14.31 18.19 6.89
N ILE A 96 13.24 18.85 6.42
CA ILE A 96 13.28 20.21 5.92
C ILE A 96 12.82 21.17 7.03
N ASN A 97 13.59 22.22 7.26
CA ASN A 97 13.21 23.26 8.21
C ASN A 97 12.38 24.32 7.48
N HIS A 98 11.06 24.16 7.54
CA HIS A 98 10.14 25.10 6.90
C HIS A 98 10.00 26.41 7.66
N VAL A 99 9.85 27.50 6.92
CA VAL A 99 9.52 28.81 7.49
C VAL A 99 8.04 28.84 7.84
N LYS A 100 7.71 29.21 9.08
CA LYS A 100 6.32 29.34 9.50
C LYS A 100 5.64 30.46 8.72
N GLY A 101 4.61 30.11 7.97
CA GLY A 101 3.86 31.03 7.12
C GLY A 101 2.48 31.37 7.66
N ARG A 102 1.64 31.95 6.79
CA ARG A 102 0.26 32.32 7.10
C ARG A 102 -0.72 31.89 6.00
N HIS A 103 -0.22 31.24 4.96
CA HIS A 103 -1.02 30.90 3.79
C HIS A 103 -1.05 29.40 3.60
N LEU A 104 -2.23 28.88 3.27
CA LEU A 104 -2.41 27.54 2.75
C LEU A 104 -2.32 27.60 1.23
N LEU A 105 -1.45 26.77 0.63
CA LEU A 105 -1.46 26.53 -0.81
C LEU A 105 -2.31 25.30 -1.08
N VAL A 106 -3.41 25.44 -1.82
CA VAL A 106 -4.27 24.32 -2.24
C VAL A 106 -3.94 23.98 -3.68
N ILE A 107 -3.59 22.72 -3.92
CA ILE A 107 -3.33 22.18 -5.25
C ILE A 107 -4.26 20.99 -5.46
N ASN A 108 -5.11 21.08 -6.46
CA ASN A 108 -6.12 20.07 -6.78
C ASN A 108 -6.04 19.71 -8.27
N PRO A 109 -5.11 18.83 -8.68
CA PRO A 109 -5.15 18.25 -10.00
C PRO A 109 -6.32 17.25 -10.07
N ALA A 110 -7.28 17.51 -10.91
CA ALA A 110 -8.45 16.65 -11.13
C ALA A 110 -8.54 16.21 -12.59
N ASP A 111 -9.26 15.12 -12.84
CA ASP A 111 -9.52 14.60 -14.19
C ASP A 111 -8.26 14.34 -15.02
N ILE A 112 -7.21 13.83 -14.36
CA ILE A 112 -5.92 13.55 -15.02
C ILE A 112 -6.05 12.37 -15.96
N HIS A 113 -6.77 11.34 -15.56
CA HIS A 113 -7.01 10.12 -16.35
C HIS A 113 -5.71 9.51 -16.92
N ILE A 114 -4.73 9.19 -16.06
CA ILE A 114 -3.55 8.44 -16.49
C ILE A 114 -3.99 7.15 -17.14
N GLY A 115 -3.56 6.95 -18.39
CA GLY A 115 -3.95 5.83 -19.24
C GLY A 115 -5.05 6.16 -20.24
N LYS A 116 -5.61 7.37 -20.25
CA LYS A 116 -6.52 7.80 -21.32
C LYS A 116 -5.77 7.90 -22.64
N TYR A 117 -6.38 7.38 -23.70
CA TYR A 117 -5.97 7.58 -25.07
C TYR A 117 -7.00 8.43 -25.83
N ALA A 118 -6.53 9.45 -26.55
CA ALA A 118 -7.35 10.22 -27.47
C ALA A 118 -6.48 10.79 -28.59
N GLU A 119 -7.03 10.81 -29.80
CA GLU A 119 -6.40 11.38 -30.98
C GLU A 119 -7.02 12.74 -31.33
N SER A 120 -6.18 13.66 -31.79
CA SER A 120 -6.59 15.01 -32.12
C SER A 120 -7.62 15.05 -33.26
N GLU A 121 -7.64 14.05 -34.11
CA GLU A 121 -8.64 13.93 -35.21
C GLU A 121 -10.05 13.70 -34.67
N GLU A 122 -10.19 13.03 -33.49
CA GLU A 122 -11.48 12.75 -32.86
C GLU A 122 -11.88 13.83 -31.84
N THR A 123 -10.92 14.27 -31.03
CA THR A 123 -11.22 15.11 -29.85
C THR A 123 -10.69 16.53 -29.94
N GLY A 124 -9.91 16.84 -30.96
CA GLY A 124 -9.25 18.13 -31.17
C GLY A 124 -7.89 18.25 -30.51
N GLU A 125 -7.51 17.36 -29.60
CA GLU A 125 -6.21 17.31 -28.97
C GLU A 125 -5.79 15.86 -28.69
N ASP A 126 -4.49 15.56 -28.87
CA ASP A 126 -3.94 14.28 -28.48
C ASP A 126 -3.87 14.17 -26.96
N TYR A 127 -4.14 12.97 -26.42
CA TYR A 127 -3.98 12.68 -25.02
C TYR A 127 -3.44 11.26 -24.83
N ASN A 128 -2.38 11.14 -24.02
CA ASN A 128 -1.73 9.89 -23.67
C ASN A 128 -0.99 10.05 -22.33
N ILE A 129 -0.36 8.98 -21.83
CA ILE A 129 0.35 8.99 -20.56
C ILE A 129 1.44 10.06 -20.48
N PRO A 130 2.36 10.22 -21.46
CA PRO A 130 3.37 11.27 -21.42
C PRO A 130 2.80 12.68 -21.34
N ILE A 131 1.74 12.97 -22.10
CA ILE A 131 1.07 14.27 -22.08
C ILE A 131 0.41 14.53 -20.72
N ALA A 132 -0.28 13.54 -20.15
CA ALA A 132 -0.89 13.64 -18.82
C ALA A 132 0.16 13.98 -17.76
N VAL A 133 1.26 13.24 -17.72
CA VAL A 133 2.35 13.45 -16.76
C VAL A 133 2.97 14.84 -16.92
N SER A 134 3.27 15.28 -18.15
CA SER A 134 3.85 16.61 -18.43
C SER A 134 2.91 17.72 -17.95
N ARG A 135 1.62 17.66 -18.30
CA ARG A 135 0.62 18.64 -17.88
C ARG A 135 0.53 18.81 -16.37
N VAL A 136 0.56 17.69 -15.62
CA VAL A 136 0.49 17.75 -14.15
C VAL A 136 1.76 18.33 -13.56
N VAL A 137 2.94 17.87 -13.98
CA VAL A 137 4.22 18.36 -13.45
C VAL A 137 4.40 19.84 -13.76
N GLU A 138 4.10 20.28 -14.99
CA GLU A 138 4.17 21.69 -15.40
C GLU A 138 3.13 22.54 -14.67
N GLY A 139 1.90 22.01 -14.48
CA GLY A 139 0.83 22.66 -13.74
C GLY A 139 1.20 22.89 -12.28
N VAL A 140 1.70 21.85 -11.59
CA VAL A 140 2.18 21.96 -10.20
C VAL A 140 3.33 22.94 -10.09
N GLN A 141 4.33 22.85 -10.98
CA GLN A 141 5.45 23.80 -11.00
C GLN A 141 4.98 25.23 -11.28
N GLY A 142 4.01 25.40 -12.17
CA GLY A 142 3.39 26.70 -12.47
C GLY A 142 2.71 27.32 -11.25
N LEU A 143 1.96 26.52 -10.47
CA LEU A 143 1.31 26.96 -9.23
C LEU A 143 2.35 27.29 -8.14
N ILE A 144 3.40 26.49 -8.00
CA ILE A 144 4.55 26.80 -7.15
C ILE A 144 5.16 28.16 -7.51
N ASN A 145 5.40 28.40 -8.79
CA ASN A 145 5.95 29.68 -9.25
C ASN A 145 5.01 30.86 -8.97
N LYS A 146 3.71 30.68 -9.12
CA LYS A 146 2.70 31.69 -8.81
C LYS A 146 2.57 31.98 -7.31
N SER A 147 2.90 31.01 -6.46
CA SER A 147 2.87 31.17 -5.01
C SER A 147 4.09 31.93 -4.47
N LYS A 148 5.10 32.21 -5.29
CA LYS A 148 6.27 33.01 -4.89
C LYS A 148 5.84 34.40 -4.43
N GLY A 149 6.31 34.79 -3.25
CA GLY A 149 5.92 36.04 -2.60
C GLY A 149 4.91 35.84 -1.45
N PHE A 150 4.31 34.66 -1.32
CA PHE A 150 3.52 34.29 -0.16
C PHE A 150 4.37 33.43 0.78
N THR A 151 4.23 33.62 2.09
CA THR A 151 4.81 32.70 3.08
C THR A 151 3.84 31.55 3.29
N ILE A 152 4.12 30.44 2.62
CA ILE A 152 3.28 29.23 2.71
C ILE A 152 3.58 28.52 4.02
N ASP A 153 2.55 28.22 4.79
CA ASP A 153 2.62 27.49 6.05
C ASP A 153 2.39 25.98 5.85
N LYS A 154 1.51 25.66 4.91
CA LYS A 154 1.08 24.29 4.61
C LYS A 154 0.63 24.19 3.16
N VAL A 155 0.85 23.04 2.56
CA VAL A 155 0.25 22.69 1.27
C VAL A 155 -0.85 21.66 1.50
N LEU A 156 -2.04 21.90 0.97
CA LEU A 156 -3.09 20.89 0.81
C LEU A 156 -3.02 20.37 -0.63
N PHE A 157 -2.64 19.11 -0.79
CA PHE A 157 -2.58 18.43 -2.07
C PHE A 157 -3.72 17.42 -2.18
N CYS A 158 -4.69 17.71 -3.05
CA CYS A 158 -5.80 16.81 -3.29
C CYS A 158 -5.35 15.71 -4.26
N ILE A 159 -5.46 14.46 -3.84
CA ILE A 159 -5.14 13.27 -4.62
C ILE A 159 -6.42 12.47 -4.93
N GLY A 160 -6.41 11.63 -5.94
CA GLY A 160 -7.62 10.99 -6.48
C GLY A 160 -8.25 11.85 -7.56
N ASN A 161 -9.57 12.05 -7.49
CA ASN A 161 -10.31 12.83 -8.48
C ASN A 161 -10.04 12.38 -9.92
N ASP A 162 -10.25 11.08 -10.20
CA ASP A 162 -9.98 10.47 -11.50
C ASP A 162 -8.52 10.60 -11.95
N ILE A 163 -7.58 10.25 -11.06
CA ILE A 163 -6.17 10.15 -11.42
C ILE A 163 -5.94 9.02 -12.44
N LEU A 164 -6.61 7.87 -12.28
CA LEU A 164 -6.55 6.75 -13.19
C LEU A 164 -7.76 6.76 -14.13
N HIS A 165 -7.54 6.34 -15.37
CA HIS A 165 -8.59 6.30 -16.37
C HIS A 165 -9.52 5.10 -16.21
N VAL A 166 -9.03 4.02 -15.60
CA VAL A 166 -9.75 2.74 -15.43
C VAL A 166 -9.49 2.16 -14.05
N ASP A 167 -10.45 1.37 -13.55
CA ASP A 167 -10.43 0.80 -12.20
C ASP A 167 -10.05 -0.70 -12.18
N ASN A 168 -9.88 -1.33 -13.33
CA ASN A 168 -9.70 -2.78 -13.40
C ASN A 168 -9.01 -3.26 -14.69
N VAL A 169 -8.75 -4.57 -14.73
CA VAL A 169 -8.05 -5.27 -15.82
C VAL A 169 -8.83 -5.31 -17.16
N TYR A 170 -10.10 -4.93 -17.14
CA TYR A 170 -10.95 -4.94 -18.34
C TYR A 170 -11.02 -3.58 -19.03
N ASN A 171 -10.20 -2.62 -18.60
CA ASN A 171 -10.20 -1.24 -19.09
C ASN A 171 -11.57 -0.58 -18.97
N THR A 172 -12.19 -0.70 -17.80
CA THR A 172 -13.48 -0.04 -17.52
C THR A 172 -13.38 0.87 -16.29
N THR A 173 -14.28 1.86 -16.25
CA THR A 173 -14.51 2.63 -15.02
C THR A 173 -15.05 1.72 -13.92
N THR A 174 -15.17 2.22 -12.69
CA THR A 174 -15.76 1.50 -11.56
C THR A 174 -17.14 0.92 -11.87
N LYS A 175 -17.96 1.64 -12.62
CA LYS A 175 -19.32 1.21 -13.02
C LYS A 175 -19.35 0.34 -14.28
N GLY A 176 -18.20 -0.01 -14.85
CA GLY A 176 -18.10 -0.92 -15.99
C GLY A 176 -18.18 -0.26 -17.37
N THR A 177 -18.05 1.06 -17.46
CA THR A 177 -17.99 1.75 -18.75
C THR A 177 -16.63 1.50 -19.41
N PRO A 178 -16.57 0.89 -20.62
CA PRO A 178 -15.31 0.66 -21.34
C PRO A 178 -14.64 1.99 -21.69
N GLN A 179 -13.30 1.96 -21.67
CA GLN A 179 -12.47 3.13 -21.97
C GLN A 179 -11.36 2.77 -22.96
N ASP A 180 -11.03 3.72 -23.83
CA ASP A 180 -9.85 3.62 -24.69
C ASP A 180 -8.59 4.00 -23.92
N CYS A 181 -7.60 3.10 -23.92
CA CYS A 181 -6.44 3.21 -23.06
C CYS A 181 -5.12 3.24 -23.82
N ASP A 182 -4.24 4.13 -23.38
CA ASP A 182 -2.80 4.11 -23.67
C ASP A 182 -2.09 3.22 -22.64
N GLY A 183 -1.51 2.09 -23.08
CA GLY A 183 -0.82 1.16 -22.19
C GLY A 183 -1.74 0.20 -21.41
N LYS A 184 -1.22 -0.34 -20.33
CA LYS A 184 -1.88 -1.36 -19.51
C LYS A 184 -2.26 -0.81 -18.14
N TRP A 185 -3.32 -1.34 -17.53
CA TRP A 185 -3.82 -0.91 -16.22
C TRP A 185 -2.76 -0.83 -15.11
N TRP A 186 -1.79 -1.75 -15.10
CA TRP A 186 -0.70 -1.75 -14.12
C TRP A 186 0.37 -0.67 -14.41
N GLU A 187 0.63 -0.34 -15.70
CA GLU A 187 1.48 0.79 -16.10
C GLU A 187 0.85 2.12 -15.65
N HIS A 188 -0.47 2.25 -15.82
CA HIS A 188 -1.21 3.42 -15.33
C HIS A 188 -1.00 3.63 -13.83
N TYR A 189 -1.11 2.55 -13.04
CA TYR A 189 -0.93 2.59 -11.59
C TYR A 189 0.49 3.00 -11.19
N GLU A 190 1.50 2.38 -11.79
CA GLU A 190 2.91 2.70 -11.53
C GLU A 190 3.24 4.15 -11.87
N VAL A 191 2.79 4.62 -13.03
CA VAL A 191 2.99 6.01 -13.47
C VAL A 191 2.28 6.99 -12.52
N ALA A 192 1.03 6.71 -12.13
CA ALA A 192 0.29 7.57 -11.21
C ALA A 192 0.95 7.67 -9.83
N LEU A 193 1.47 6.55 -9.30
CA LEU A 193 2.21 6.55 -8.04
C LEU A 193 3.48 7.39 -8.15
N GLN A 194 4.27 7.19 -9.20
CA GLN A 194 5.51 7.95 -9.44
C GLN A 194 5.22 9.45 -9.62
N LEU A 195 4.14 9.78 -10.32
CA LEU A 195 3.68 11.17 -10.51
C LEU A 195 3.31 11.83 -9.18
N TYR A 196 2.54 11.15 -8.33
CA TYR A 196 2.19 11.67 -7.02
C TYR A 196 3.40 11.82 -6.10
N VAL A 197 4.30 10.83 -6.07
CA VAL A 197 5.56 10.93 -5.32
C VAL A 197 6.33 12.15 -5.77
N LYS A 198 6.50 12.35 -7.08
CA LYS A 198 7.20 13.50 -7.65
C LYS A 198 6.54 14.82 -7.26
N CYS A 199 5.21 14.92 -7.35
CA CYS A 199 4.49 16.13 -6.97
C CYS A 199 4.66 16.45 -5.47
N VAL A 200 4.53 15.44 -4.60
CA VAL A 200 4.72 15.63 -3.15
C VAL A 200 6.15 16.07 -2.85
N GLU A 201 7.15 15.47 -3.48
CA GLU A 201 8.56 15.87 -3.34
C GLU A 201 8.79 17.35 -3.75
N MET A 202 8.19 17.79 -4.86
CA MET A 202 8.26 19.19 -5.28
C MET A 202 7.58 20.13 -4.27
N LEU A 203 6.44 19.73 -3.72
CA LEU A 203 5.64 20.55 -2.81
C LEU A 203 6.25 20.64 -1.41
N ARG A 204 6.84 19.55 -0.92
CA ARG A 204 7.49 19.54 0.40
C ARG A 204 8.73 20.43 0.48
N GLU A 205 9.33 20.80 -0.64
CA GLU A 205 10.41 21.79 -0.67
C GLU A 205 9.92 23.21 -0.24
N ILE A 206 8.61 23.47 -0.28
CA ILE A 206 8.02 24.77 0.04
C ILE A 206 7.49 24.80 1.47
N ALA A 207 6.68 23.81 1.84
CA ALA A 207 6.03 23.69 3.14
C ALA A 207 5.62 22.23 3.39
N PRO A 208 5.28 21.84 4.65
CA PRO A 208 4.70 20.54 4.94
C PRO A 208 3.46 20.28 4.09
N VAL A 209 3.28 19.02 3.63
CA VAL A 209 2.22 18.63 2.69
C VAL A 209 1.21 17.72 3.38
N ASP A 210 -0.05 18.11 3.34
CA ASP A 210 -1.17 17.23 3.68
C ASP A 210 -1.85 16.79 2.39
N CYS A 211 -1.72 15.50 2.05
CA CYS A 211 -2.41 14.87 0.95
C CYS A 211 -3.79 14.39 1.43
N VAL A 212 -4.85 14.73 0.71
CA VAL A 212 -6.22 14.27 1.02
C VAL A 212 -6.79 13.57 -0.20
N HIS A 213 -7.18 12.31 -0.01
CA HIS A 213 -7.73 11.48 -1.09
C HIS A 213 -9.21 11.76 -1.29
N SER A 214 -9.58 12.17 -2.50
CA SER A 214 -10.95 12.29 -2.97
C SER A 214 -11.32 11.07 -3.82
N MET A 215 -12.36 10.37 -3.41
CA MET A 215 -12.90 9.22 -4.16
C MET A 215 -13.51 9.69 -5.46
N SER A 216 -13.45 8.88 -6.51
CA SER A 216 -13.92 9.22 -7.86
C SER A 216 -14.54 8.05 -8.58
N ASN A 217 -15.18 8.29 -9.73
CA ASN A 217 -15.97 7.27 -10.42
C ASN A 217 -15.18 6.44 -11.45
N HIS A 218 -14.02 6.91 -11.90
CA HIS A 218 -13.16 6.14 -12.81
C HIS A 218 -12.28 5.13 -12.09
N ASP A 219 -11.84 5.43 -10.87
CA ASP A 219 -10.80 4.70 -10.15
C ASP A 219 -11.10 4.52 -8.66
N TYR A 220 -12.36 4.27 -8.31
CA TYR A 220 -12.83 4.18 -6.93
C TYR A 220 -11.99 3.21 -6.07
N GLN A 221 -11.72 2.00 -6.59
CA GLN A 221 -10.93 0.99 -5.90
C GLN A 221 -9.43 1.20 -6.09
N SER A 222 -9.00 1.38 -7.31
CA SER A 222 -7.57 1.56 -7.63
C SER A 222 -7.01 2.87 -7.08
N GLY A 223 -7.79 3.95 -7.11
CA GLY A 223 -7.45 5.23 -6.48
C GLY A 223 -7.28 5.13 -4.96
N PHE A 224 -8.15 4.36 -4.28
CA PHE A 224 -7.99 4.06 -2.86
C PHE A 224 -6.67 3.32 -2.58
N HIS A 225 -6.35 2.29 -3.37
CA HIS A 225 -5.08 1.56 -3.22
C HIS A 225 -3.88 2.47 -3.49
N LEU A 226 -3.97 3.35 -4.48
CA LEU A 226 -2.93 4.32 -4.81
C LEU A 226 -2.67 5.30 -3.66
N ALA A 227 -3.73 5.81 -3.02
CA ALA A 227 -3.61 6.67 -1.84
C ALA A 227 -2.93 5.95 -0.66
N HIS A 228 -3.24 4.67 -0.45
CA HIS A 228 -2.58 3.84 0.56
C HIS A 228 -1.12 3.53 0.21
N ALA A 229 -0.80 3.32 -1.06
CA ALA A 229 0.59 3.16 -1.51
C ALA A 229 1.40 4.44 -1.25
N LEU A 230 0.84 5.61 -1.57
CA LEU A 230 1.45 6.91 -1.28
C LEU A 230 1.65 7.12 0.23
N LYS A 231 0.66 6.77 1.05
CA LYS A 231 0.76 6.80 2.51
C LYS A 231 1.89 5.90 3.01
N GLY A 232 2.00 4.69 2.46
CA GLY A 232 3.10 3.76 2.76
C GLY A 232 4.46 4.31 2.34
N TRP A 233 4.54 5.01 1.20
CA TRP A 233 5.77 5.61 0.69
C TRP A 233 6.32 6.69 1.63
N PHE A 234 5.46 7.60 2.11
CA PHE A 234 5.85 8.73 2.94
C PHE A 234 5.71 8.49 4.46
N ARG A 235 5.49 7.24 4.92
CA ARG A 235 5.27 6.94 6.34
C ARG A 235 6.42 7.36 7.28
N ASN A 236 7.65 7.46 6.76
CA ASN A 236 8.84 7.91 7.48
C ASN A 236 9.25 9.34 7.10
N CYS A 237 8.29 10.16 6.69
CA CYS A 237 8.50 11.55 6.28
C CYS A 237 7.67 12.47 7.17
N ASP A 238 8.32 13.17 8.13
CA ASP A 238 7.67 13.96 9.17
C ASP A 238 6.85 15.14 8.62
N ASP A 239 7.16 15.63 7.43
CA ASP A 239 6.55 16.78 6.79
C ASP A 239 5.51 16.41 5.70
N VAL A 240 5.14 15.12 5.61
CA VAL A 240 4.08 14.64 4.71
C VAL A 240 3.05 13.82 5.47
N PHE A 241 1.79 14.22 5.39
CA PHE A 241 0.66 13.46 5.91
C PHE A 241 -0.25 13.03 4.76
N VAL A 242 -0.73 11.78 4.76
CA VAL A 242 -1.64 11.25 3.73
C VAL A 242 -2.91 10.72 4.39
N GLU A 243 -4.02 11.40 4.13
CA GLU A 243 -5.37 10.94 4.47
C GLU A 243 -5.90 10.11 3.30
N ALA A 244 -6.11 8.80 3.53
CA ALA A 244 -6.51 7.82 2.52
C ALA A 244 -7.84 7.13 2.87
N GLY A 245 -8.77 7.83 3.51
CA GLY A 245 -10.08 7.27 3.89
C GLY A 245 -11.04 7.13 2.71
N VAL A 246 -12.13 6.38 2.93
CA VAL A 246 -13.13 6.00 1.90
C VAL A 246 -14.34 6.94 1.81
N SER A 247 -14.41 8.01 2.62
CA SER A 247 -15.57 8.90 2.53
C SER A 247 -15.54 9.71 1.25
N HIS A 248 -16.68 9.83 0.58
CA HIS A 248 -16.82 10.60 -0.67
C HIS A 248 -16.53 12.08 -0.47
N ARG A 249 -16.95 12.65 0.67
CA ARG A 249 -16.66 14.04 1.02
C ARG A 249 -15.58 14.10 2.06
N LYS A 250 -14.60 14.96 1.85
CA LYS A 250 -13.51 15.27 2.76
C LYS A 250 -13.60 16.71 3.19
N TYR A 251 -13.15 16.97 4.40
CA TYR A 251 -13.16 18.31 4.96
C TYR A 251 -11.82 18.60 5.61
N TYR A 252 -11.26 19.74 5.26
CA TYR A 252 -9.97 20.18 5.74
C TYR A 252 -10.10 21.57 6.36
N GLN A 253 -9.75 21.70 7.61
CA GLN A 253 -9.77 23.00 8.31
C GLN A 253 -8.38 23.61 8.34
N TYR A 254 -8.29 24.86 7.90
CA TYR A 254 -7.09 25.67 8.03
C TYR A 254 -7.44 27.06 8.56
N GLY A 255 -7.02 27.35 9.81
CA GLY A 255 -7.40 28.59 10.50
C GLY A 255 -8.91 28.77 10.54
N ASN A 256 -9.39 29.87 9.95
CA ASN A 256 -10.83 30.21 9.88
C ASN A 256 -11.53 29.68 8.62
N ASN A 257 -10.85 28.82 7.85
CA ASN A 257 -11.40 28.25 6.62
C ASN A 257 -11.74 26.78 6.84
N LEU A 258 -12.89 26.35 6.34
CA LEU A 258 -13.28 24.96 6.21
C LEU A 258 -13.42 24.65 4.72
N ILE A 259 -12.57 23.77 4.20
CA ILE A 259 -12.50 23.41 2.79
C ILE A 259 -13.14 22.04 2.63
N GLY A 260 -14.16 21.94 1.78
CA GLY A 260 -14.76 20.68 1.36
C GLY A 260 -14.16 20.21 0.05
N LEU A 261 -13.92 18.91 -0.05
CA LEU A 261 -13.44 18.22 -1.25
C LEU A 261 -14.45 17.14 -1.62
N GLU A 262 -14.86 17.13 -2.86
CA GLU A 262 -15.78 16.16 -3.42
C GLU A 262 -15.56 16.08 -4.92
N HIS A 263 -15.72 14.90 -5.52
CA HIS A 263 -15.41 14.67 -6.94
C HIS A 263 -16.43 15.31 -7.89
N GLY A 264 -17.70 15.44 -7.49
CA GLY A 264 -18.76 16.01 -8.29
C GLY A 264 -19.85 15.02 -8.68
N ASP A 265 -19.68 13.72 -8.42
CA ASP A 265 -20.65 12.68 -8.77
C ASP A 265 -21.53 12.23 -7.57
N GLY A 266 -21.19 12.62 -6.33
CA GLY A 266 -21.86 12.17 -5.11
C GLY A 266 -22.94 13.10 -4.58
N ALA A 267 -22.92 14.40 -4.92
CA ALA A 267 -23.91 15.36 -4.46
C ALA A 267 -24.10 16.52 -5.46
N LYS A 268 -25.30 17.13 -5.42
CA LYS A 268 -25.52 18.38 -6.17
C LYS A 268 -24.77 19.53 -5.52
N MET A 269 -24.16 20.39 -6.31
CA MET A 269 -23.35 21.53 -5.83
C MET A 269 -24.11 22.40 -4.80
N ASP A 270 -25.39 22.70 -5.04
CA ASP A 270 -26.22 23.50 -4.16
C ASP A 270 -26.42 22.89 -2.75
N ASN A 271 -26.25 21.57 -2.63
CA ASN A 271 -26.40 20.86 -1.36
C ASN A 271 -25.07 20.77 -0.56
N LEU A 272 -23.92 21.03 -1.17
CA LEU A 272 -22.62 20.86 -0.54
C LEU A 272 -22.45 21.69 0.74
N PRO A 273 -22.86 22.97 0.81
CA PRO A 273 -22.77 23.76 2.06
C PRO A 273 -23.60 23.17 3.21
N MET A 274 -24.81 22.69 2.90
CA MET A 274 -25.69 22.07 3.91
C MET A 274 -25.10 20.73 4.40
N LEU A 275 -24.59 19.91 3.48
CA LEU A 275 -23.92 18.64 3.83
C LEU A 275 -22.68 18.90 4.70
N MET A 276 -21.86 19.91 4.35
CA MET A 276 -20.72 20.31 5.14
C MET A 276 -21.12 20.72 6.57
N ALA A 277 -22.19 21.54 6.72
CA ALA A 277 -22.69 21.94 8.02
C ALA A 277 -23.21 20.77 8.86
N GLN A 278 -23.84 19.79 8.20
CA GLN A 278 -24.38 18.59 8.83
C GLN A 278 -23.28 17.59 9.23
N GLU A 279 -22.30 17.38 8.37
CA GLU A 279 -21.24 16.39 8.57
C GLU A 279 -20.11 16.91 9.46
N LYS A 280 -19.92 18.24 9.49
CA LYS A 280 -18.86 18.94 10.27
C LYS A 280 -19.43 20.10 11.10
N PRO A 281 -20.40 19.86 11.99
CA PRO A 281 -21.11 20.94 12.69
C PRO A 281 -20.19 21.77 13.59
N HIS A 282 -19.18 21.15 14.21
CA HIS A 282 -18.23 21.86 15.09
C HIS A 282 -17.29 22.76 14.30
N GLU A 283 -16.68 22.20 13.25
CA GLU A 283 -15.80 22.94 12.36
C GLU A 283 -16.56 24.04 11.62
N TRP A 284 -17.79 23.75 11.18
CA TRP A 284 -18.68 24.74 10.58
C TRP A 284 -18.97 25.92 11.52
N ALA A 285 -19.27 25.67 12.79
CA ALA A 285 -19.54 26.72 13.76
C ALA A 285 -18.30 27.57 14.09
N ASN A 286 -17.10 26.97 14.04
CA ASN A 286 -15.85 27.59 14.42
C ASN A 286 -15.09 28.24 13.28
N THR A 287 -15.57 28.18 12.03
CA THR A 287 -14.93 28.77 10.85
C THR A 287 -15.77 29.90 10.26
N LYS A 288 -15.11 30.85 9.61
CA LYS A 288 -15.73 32.00 8.95
C LYS A 288 -16.02 31.76 7.48
N PHE A 289 -15.12 31.04 6.80
CA PHE A 289 -15.13 30.85 5.35
C PHE A 289 -15.29 29.38 5.04
N ARG A 290 -16.17 29.11 4.09
CA ARG A 290 -16.57 27.76 3.73
C ARG A 290 -16.78 27.68 2.22
#